data_9c07ac91b216b045a2030eb87807c6f9
#
_entry.id   9c07ac91b216b045a2030eb87807c6f9
#
_cell.length_a   1.000
_cell.length_b   1.000
_cell.length_c   1.000
_cell.angle_alpha   90.00
_cell.angle_beta   90.00
_cell.angle_gamma   90.00
#
_symmetry.space_group_name_H-M   'P 1'
#
loop_
_entity.id
_entity.type
_entity.pdbx_description
1 polymer ?
#
loop_
_entity_poly.entity_id
_entity_poly.type
_entity_poly.pdbx_seq_one_letter_code
_entity_poly.pdbx_strand_id
1 'polypeptide(L)'
;CSDKTGTLTQNAMTVNHLWTLSDSYEVTGLGYASEGQIEQEGRPISLEDNELLNRLVRFSHLASNAQVVAPSADNPDYTVLGDPTEACLNVLAEKAGINLNENHIWAPRIKEIPFDSDRKRMTTVHSLEKSLDGSHHISITKGAPKEVMELCSDYYDGQGAIKSMTATERQAILAANDQFARDGLRVLAVAYRPLESEDIREDKWDMRTLEEDMVFVGLVAMSDPPRQGVREAIEQCHRASIRIIMVTGDYGLTALSIAKKIGIVQGDDARVVSGLELADMDDDQLKEALKGEIVFARVAPEQKYRVVNALQELGEVVAVTGDGVND
;
A
#
# COMPACT_ATOMS: atom_id res chain seq x y z
N CYS A 1 22.53 -7.03 12.17
CA CYS A 1 21.83 -6.16 11.22
C CYS A 1 20.87 -6.99 10.38
N SER A 2 19.66 -6.54 10.18
CA SER A 2 18.67 -7.25 9.39
C SER A 2 18.02 -6.31 8.38
N ASP A 3 17.89 -6.78 7.14
CA ASP A 3 17.05 -6.09 6.16
C ASP A 3 15.56 -6.26 6.54
N LYS A 4 14.71 -5.38 6.06
CA LYS A 4 13.26 -5.42 6.28
C LYS A 4 12.58 -6.32 5.24
N THR A 5 12.67 -5.92 3.97
CA THR A 5 11.88 -6.50 2.87
C THR A 5 12.38 -7.90 2.52
N GLY A 6 11.47 -8.88 2.45
CA GLY A 6 11.84 -10.26 2.15
C GLY A 6 12.49 -11.03 3.31
N THR A 7 13.05 -10.34 4.31
CA THR A 7 13.70 -10.95 5.48
C THR A 7 12.80 -10.92 6.71
N LEU A 8 12.52 -9.73 7.24
CA LEU A 8 11.61 -9.55 8.37
C LEU A 8 10.15 -9.53 7.95
N THR A 9 9.88 -9.17 6.69
CA THR A 9 8.56 -9.14 6.10
C THR A 9 8.41 -10.21 5.01
N GLN A 10 7.17 -10.43 4.56
CA GLN A 10 6.85 -11.49 3.59
C GLN A 10 7.20 -11.13 2.15
N ASN A 11 7.56 -9.87 1.87
CA ASN A 11 7.67 -9.30 0.53
C ASN A 11 6.35 -9.47 -0.26
N ALA A 12 5.24 -9.36 0.43
CA ALA A 12 3.90 -9.55 -0.11
C ALA A 12 2.99 -8.40 0.36
N MET A 13 2.77 -7.42 -0.51
CA MET A 13 1.86 -6.32 -0.20
C MET A 13 0.49 -6.88 0.15
N THR A 14 -0.10 -6.39 1.23
CA THR A 14 -1.40 -6.82 1.74
C THR A 14 -2.23 -5.58 2.07
N VAL A 15 -3.48 -5.53 1.60
CA VAL A 15 -4.43 -4.50 2.04
C VAL A 15 -4.82 -4.79 3.48
N ASN A 16 -4.67 -3.78 4.34
CA ASN A 16 -4.97 -3.88 5.77
C ASN A 16 -6.23 -3.09 6.14
N HIS A 17 -6.46 -1.95 5.49
CA HIS A 17 -7.59 -1.07 5.78
C HIS A 17 -8.19 -0.50 4.50
N LEU A 18 -9.51 -0.28 4.56
CA LEU A 18 -10.27 0.50 3.61
C LEU A 18 -10.91 1.66 4.36
N TRP A 19 -10.94 2.82 3.73
CA TRP A 19 -11.54 4.00 4.33
C TRP A 19 -12.38 4.75 3.30
N THR A 20 -13.56 5.17 3.75
CA THR A 20 -14.46 6.03 2.99
C THR A 20 -14.81 7.26 3.84
N LEU A 21 -15.46 8.26 3.28
CA LEU A 21 -15.93 9.41 4.06
C LEU A 21 -17.00 9.04 5.10
N SER A 22 -17.61 7.87 4.99
CA SER A 22 -18.62 7.39 5.92
C SER A 22 -18.05 6.45 6.98
N ASP A 23 -17.14 5.56 6.60
CA ASP A 23 -16.74 4.42 7.42
C ASP A 23 -15.27 4.01 7.22
N SER A 24 -14.76 3.21 8.16
CA SER A 24 -13.47 2.56 8.10
C SER A 24 -13.63 1.05 8.29
N TYR A 25 -12.86 0.28 7.53
CA TYR A 25 -12.91 -1.18 7.53
C TYR A 25 -11.52 -1.76 7.68
N GLU A 26 -11.44 -2.92 8.32
CA GLU A 26 -10.22 -3.74 8.39
C GLU A 26 -10.31 -4.89 7.39
N VAL A 27 -9.16 -5.29 6.84
CA VAL A 27 -9.07 -6.45 5.94
C VAL A 27 -8.18 -7.49 6.61
N THR A 28 -8.74 -8.66 6.88
CA THR A 28 -8.04 -9.78 7.52
C THR A 28 -7.32 -10.68 6.51
N GLY A 29 -6.48 -11.59 7.01
CA GLY A 29 -5.63 -12.46 6.19
C GLY A 29 -4.37 -11.76 5.66
N LEU A 30 -3.34 -12.54 5.39
CA LEU A 30 -2.00 -12.05 5.04
C LEU A 30 -1.54 -12.56 3.68
N GLY A 31 -0.66 -11.79 3.04
CA GLY A 31 -0.04 -12.17 1.78
C GLY A 31 -1.02 -12.24 0.61
N TYR A 32 -0.76 -13.16 -0.32
CA TYR A 32 -1.53 -13.30 -1.56
C TYR A 32 -2.59 -14.40 -1.52
N ALA A 33 -2.78 -15.04 -0.38
CA ALA A 33 -3.87 -15.98 -0.18
C ALA A 33 -5.22 -15.24 -0.09
N SER A 34 -6.26 -15.82 -0.67
CA SER A 34 -7.61 -15.23 -0.68
C SER A 34 -8.37 -15.46 0.63
N GLU A 35 -7.77 -16.17 1.60
CA GLU A 35 -8.35 -16.33 2.94
C GLU A 35 -8.34 -15.00 3.68
N GLY A 36 -9.49 -14.69 4.25
CA GLY A 36 -9.72 -13.44 4.98
C GLY A 36 -11.07 -12.83 4.62
N GLN A 37 -11.36 -11.69 5.19
CA GLN A 37 -12.63 -10.99 5.00
C GLN A 37 -12.47 -9.50 5.30
N ILE A 38 -13.46 -8.71 4.89
CA ILE A 38 -13.58 -7.30 5.27
C ILE A 38 -14.44 -7.23 6.52
N GLU A 39 -13.97 -6.48 7.52
CA GLU A 39 -14.63 -6.30 8.80
C GLU A 39 -14.87 -4.83 9.12
N GLN A 40 -15.97 -4.55 9.80
CA GLN A 40 -16.25 -3.29 10.44
C GLN A 40 -16.50 -3.54 11.93
N GLU A 41 -15.71 -2.89 12.80
CA GLU A 41 -15.74 -3.10 14.26
C GLU A 41 -15.65 -4.58 14.67
N GLY A 42 -14.79 -5.36 13.98
CA GLY A 42 -14.57 -6.79 14.23
C GLY A 42 -15.72 -7.70 13.76
N ARG A 43 -16.64 -7.22 12.93
CA ARG A 43 -17.72 -8.00 12.34
C ARG A 43 -17.58 -8.06 10.83
N PRO A 44 -17.69 -9.26 10.22
CA PRO A 44 -17.68 -9.40 8.78
C PRO A 44 -18.77 -8.56 8.12
N ILE A 45 -18.44 -7.90 7.02
CA ILE A 45 -19.38 -7.10 6.23
C ILE A 45 -19.51 -7.67 4.82
N SER A 46 -20.75 -7.70 4.31
CA SER A 46 -21.03 -8.10 2.93
C SER A 46 -20.97 -6.87 2.01
N LEU A 47 -20.39 -7.05 0.81
CA LEU A 47 -20.43 -6.03 -0.24
C LEU A 47 -21.85 -5.80 -0.79
N GLU A 48 -22.74 -6.79 -0.65
CA GLU A 48 -24.14 -6.67 -1.13
C GLU A 48 -24.92 -5.61 -0.34
N ASP A 49 -24.56 -5.43 0.94
CA ASP A 49 -25.20 -4.48 1.83
C ASP A 49 -24.53 -3.10 1.86
N ASN A 50 -23.39 -2.94 1.15
CA ASN A 50 -22.60 -1.71 1.18
C ASN A 50 -22.09 -1.34 -0.23
N GLU A 51 -22.89 -0.55 -0.94
CA GLU A 51 -22.59 -0.16 -2.32
C GLU A 51 -21.29 0.65 -2.45
N LEU A 52 -20.99 1.54 -1.51
CA LEU A 52 -19.74 2.34 -1.52
C LEU A 52 -18.51 1.45 -1.38
N LEU A 53 -18.54 0.50 -0.45
CA LEU A 53 -17.47 -0.47 -0.26
C LEU A 53 -17.33 -1.39 -1.48
N ASN A 54 -18.44 -1.82 -2.06
CA ASN A 54 -18.46 -2.60 -3.29
C ASN A 54 -17.80 -1.86 -4.45
N ARG A 55 -18.12 -0.57 -4.65
CA ARG A 55 -17.46 0.28 -5.65
C ARG A 55 -15.97 0.41 -5.39
N LEU A 56 -15.57 0.68 -4.14
CA LEU A 56 -14.16 0.82 -3.77
C LEU A 56 -13.35 -0.44 -4.13
N VAL A 57 -13.84 -1.61 -3.76
CA VAL A 57 -13.16 -2.89 -4.01
C VAL A 57 -13.13 -3.22 -5.51
N ARG A 58 -14.27 -3.12 -6.21
CA ARG A 58 -14.35 -3.42 -7.65
C ARG A 58 -13.48 -2.49 -8.49
N PHE A 59 -13.51 -1.19 -8.21
CA PHE A 59 -12.74 -0.20 -8.96
C PHE A 59 -11.25 -0.33 -8.69
N SER A 60 -10.84 -0.65 -7.45
CA SER A 60 -9.45 -0.96 -7.12
C SER A 60 -8.90 -2.10 -7.97
N HIS A 61 -9.66 -3.19 -8.12
CA HIS A 61 -9.28 -4.32 -8.96
C HIS A 61 -9.29 -3.95 -10.46
N LEU A 62 -10.34 -3.32 -10.96
CA LEU A 62 -10.46 -2.94 -12.39
C LEU A 62 -9.32 -2.03 -12.85
N ALA A 63 -8.80 -1.19 -11.97
CA ALA A 63 -7.65 -0.33 -12.24
C ALA A 63 -6.31 -1.02 -11.95
N SER A 64 -6.22 -2.36 -11.98
CA SER A 64 -5.00 -3.14 -11.75
C SER A 64 -4.57 -3.89 -13.02
N ASN A 65 -3.24 -4.00 -13.23
CA ASN A 65 -2.62 -4.77 -14.30
C ASN A 65 -1.93 -6.04 -13.79
N ALA A 66 -1.76 -6.17 -12.48
CA ALA A 66 -1.08 -7.31 -11.90
C ALA A 66 -1.95 -8.57 -11.95
N GLN A 67 -1.27 -9.71 -11.86
CA GLN A 67 -1.90 -11.02 -11.71
C GLN A 67 -1.25 -11.77 -10.55
N VAL A 68 -2.06 -12.50 -9.79
CA VAL A 68 -1.59 -13.41 -8.75
C VAL A 68 -1.79 -14.83 -9.25
N VAL A 69 -0.70 -15.58 -9.33
CA VAL A 69 -0.72 -17.00 -9.72
C VAL A 69 -0.66 -17.82 -8.44
N ALA A 70 -1.67 -18.66 -8.25
CA ALA A 70 -1.74 -19.54 -7.09
C ALA A 70 -0.65 -20.62 -7.11
N PRO A 71 -0.27 -21.18 -5.94
CA PRO A 71 0.67 -22.28 -5.85
C PRO A 71 0.31 -23.47 -6.75
N SER A 72 1.34 -24.12 -7.30
CA SER A 72 1.22 -25.32 -8.13
C SER A 72 2.19 -26.40 -7.69
N ALA A 73 2.13 -27.58 -8.31
CA ALA A 73 3.07 -28.67 -8.01
C ALA A 73 4.54 -28.29 -8.30
N ASP A 74 4.77 -27.42 -9.28
CA ASP A 74 6.10 -26.96 -9.70
C ASP A 74 6.57 -25.72 -8.95
N ASN A 75 5.64 -24.95 -8.37
CA ASN A 75 5.94 -23.76 -7.58
C ASN A 75 4.99 -23.70 -6.35
N PRO A 76 5.48 -24.00 -5.14
CA PRO A 76 4.66 -24.03 -3.93
C PRO A 76 4.24 -22.66 -3.41
N ASP A 77 4.82 -21.57 -3.95
CA ASP A 77 4.57 -20.21 -3.51
C ASP A 77 3.68 -19.44 -4.50
N TYR A 78 2.97 -18.45 -3.99
CA TYR A 78 2.28 -17.48 -4.83
C TYR A 78 3.28 -16.67 -5.66
N THR A 79 2.97 -16.48 -6.94
CA THR A 79 3.77 -15.66 -7.84
C THR A 79 2.99 -14.43 -8.28
N VAL A 80 3.62 -13.27 -8.24
CA VAL A 80 3.05 -12.02 -8.73
C VAL A 80 3.64 -11.67 -10.09
N LEU A 81 2.78 -11.45 -11.06
CA LEU A 81 3.12 -10.87 -12.35
C LEU A 81 2.65 -9.42 -12.36
N GLY A 82 3.58 -8.47 -12.41
CA GLY A 82 3.33 -7.03 -12.31
C GLY A 82 3.71 -6.43 -10.96
N ASP A 83 3.11 -5.29 -10.62
CA ASP A 83 3.42 -4.55 -9.37
C ASP A 83 2.74 -5.20 -8.15
N PRO A 84 3.48 -5.48 -7.06
CA PRO A 84 2.91 -6.02 -5.82
C PRO A 84 1.81 -5.14 -5.20
N THR A 85 1.89 -3.81 -5.40
CA THR A 85 0.85 -2.87 -4.95
C THR A 85 -0.48 -3.09 -5.69
N GLU A 86 -0.42 -3.51 -6.95
CA GLU A 86 -1.61 -3.85 -7.72
C GLU A 86 -2.11 -5.26 -7.43
N ALA A 87 -1.20 -6.20 -7.21
CA ALA A 87 -1.53 -7.58 -6.89
C ALA A 87 -2.40 -7.70 -5.63
N CYS A 88 -2.09 -6.92 -4.58
CA CYS A 88 -2.88 -6.95 -3.35
C CYS A 88 -4.32 -6.43 -3.54
N LEU A 89 -4.60 -5.62 -4.57
CA LEU A 89 -5.95 -5.17 -4.91
C LEU A 89 -6.80 -6.30 -5.52
N ASN A 90 -6.17 -7.22 -6.25
CA ASN A 90 -6.83 -8.41 -6.76
C ASN A 90 -7.17 -9.36 -5.61
N VAL A 91 -6.22 -9.58 -4.70
CA VAL A 91 -6.46 -10.38 -3.49
C VAL A 91 -7.55 -9.78 -2.61
N LEU A 92 -7.59 -8.45 -2.48
CA LEU A 92 -8.68 -7.76 -1.79
C LEU A 92 -10.05 -8.08 -2.41
N ALA A 93 -10.15 -8.06 -3.74
CA ALA A 93 -11.38 -8.37 -4.45
C ALA A 93 -11.81 -9.83 -4.21
N GLU A 94 -10.88 -10.78 -4.24
CA GLU A 94 -11.16 -12.20 -3.92
C GLU A 94 -11.60 -12.39 -2.48
N LYS A 95 -10.92 -11.77 -1.48
CA LYS A 95 -11.34 -11.79 -0.07
C LYS A 95 -12.74 -11.22 0.15
N ALA A 96 -13.14 -10.28 -0.70
CA ALA A 96 -14.47 -9.69 -0.69
C ALA A 96 -15.52 -10.53 -1.46
N GLY A 97 -15.14 -11.70 -1.97
CA GLY A 97 -16.02 -12.60 -2.71
C GLY A 97 -16.27 -12.20 -4.16
N ILE A 98 -15.48 -11.29 -4.72
CA ILE A 98 -15.59 -10.90 -6.13
C ILE A 98 -14.84 -11.90 -7.01
N ASN A 99 -15.56 -12.48 -7.97
CA ASN A 99 -14.92 -13.23 -9.05
C ASN A 99 -14.25 -12.25 -10.02
N LEU A 100 -12.92 -12.32 -10.12
CA LEU A 100 -12.12 -11.37 -10.92
C LEU A 100 -12.51 -11.40 -12.42
N ASN A 101 -12.75 -12.59 -12.97
CA ASN A 101 -13.14 -12.75 -14.38
C ASN A 101 -14.53 -12.13 -14.63
N GLU A 102 -15.49 -12.38 -13.76
CA GLU A 102 -16.83 -11.79 -13.86
C GLU A 102 -16.78 -10.27 -13.71
N ASN A 103 -15.91 -9.74 -12.88
CA ASN A 103 -15.72 -8.31 -12.75
C ASN A 103 -15.17 -7.68 -14.04
N HIS A 104 -14.25 -8.34 -14.74
CA HIS A 104 -13.78 -7.91 -16.06
C HIS A 104 -14.85 -8.04 -17.16
N ILE A 105 -15.72 -9.03 -17.09
CA ILE A 105 -16.86 -9.17 -18.01
C ILE A 105 -17.90 -8.07 -17.74
N TRP A 106 -18.15 -7.75 -16.47
CA TRP A 106 -19.07 -6.68 -16.08
C TRP A 106 -18.60 -5.30 -16.56
N ALA A 107 -17.29 -5.04 -16.55
CA ALA A 107 -16.68 -3.78 -16.93
C ALA A 107 -15.40 -4.00 -17.75
N PRO A 108 -15.51 -4.45 -19.01
CA PRO A 108 -14.35 -4.64 -19.87
C PRO A 108 -13.60 -3.33 -20.06
N ARG A 109 -12.27 -3.40 -19.91
CA ARG A 109 -11.38 -2.26 -20.12
C ARG A 109 -11.27 -1.97 -21.61
N ILE A 110 -11.45 -0.71 -21.97
CA ILE A 110 -11.34 -0.24 -23.36
C ILE A 110 -10.12 0.66 -23.58
N LYS A 111 -9.60 1.29 -22.49
CA LYS A 111 -8.38 2.11 -22.55
C LYS A 111 -7.68 2.17 -21.21
N GLU A 112 -6.41 2.53 -21.28
CA GLU A 112 -5.55 2.80 -20.10
C GLU A 112 -4.69 4.03 -20.35
N ILE A 113 -4.54 4.85 -19.31
CA ILE A 113 -3.46 5.81 -19.14
C ILE A 113 -2.55 5.19 -18.08
N PRO A 114 -1.37 4.66 -18.46
CA PRO A 114 -0.50 3.94 -17.54
C PRO A 114 -0.05 4.80 -16.36
N PHE A 115 0.43 4.14 -15.31
CA PHE A 115 1.06 4.81 -14.18
C PHE A 115 2.24 5.65 -14.63
N ASP A 116 2.29 6.87 -14.14
CA ASP A 116 3.37 7.81 -14.35
C ASP A 116 3.86 8.34 -13.00
N SER A 117 5.18 8.34 -12.77
CA SER A 117 5.79 8.69 -11.48
C SER A 117 5.67 10.18 -11.14
N ASP A 118 5.56 11.06 -12.13
CA ASP A 118 5.38 12.48 -11.92
C ASP A 118 3.91 12.80 -11.58
N ARG A 119 3.00 12.11 -12.25
CA ARG A 119 1.55 12.18 -12.00
C ARG A 119 1.12 11.36 -10.79
N LYS A 120 1.87 10.33 -10.41
CA LYS A 120 1.63 9.37 -9.32
C LYS A 120 0.25 8.70 -9.35
N ARG A 121 -0.31 8.50 -10.54
CA ARG A 121 -1.61 7.87 -10.77
C ARG A 121 -1.69 7.16 -12.11
N MET A 122 -2.63 6.27 -12.22
CA MET A 122 -3.05 5.65 -13.47
C MET A 122 -4.56 5.74 -13.61
N THR A 123 -5.04 5.66 -14.85
CA THR A 123 -6.48 5.71 -15.16
C THR A 123 -6.84 4.63 -16.17
N THR A 124 -7.92 3.93 -15.92
CA THR A 124 -8.49 2.93 -16.83
C THR A 124 -9.88 3.34 -17.24
N VAL A 125 -10.26 3.08 -18.49
CA VAL A 125 -11.60 3.36 -19.02
C VAL A 125 -12.31 2.05 -19.29
N HIS A 126 -13.57 1.95 -18.86
CA HIS A 126 -14.36 0.74 -18.92
C HIS A 126 -15.70 0.99 -19.57
N SER A 127 -16.17 0.00 -20.34
CA SER A 127 -17.54 -0.07 -20.83
C SER A 127 -18.37 -0.92 -19.87
N LEU A 128 -19.60 -0.52 -19.60
CA LEU A 128 -20.49 -1.19 -18.65
C LEU A 128 -21.71 -1.76 -19.39
N GLU A 129 -22.06 -3.00 -19.11
CA GLU A 129 -23.30 -3.60 -19.64
C GLU A 129 -24.54 -2.88 -19.10
N LYS A 130 -24.53 -2.56 -17.81
CA LYS A 130 -25.58 -1.78 -17.14
C LYS A 130 -25.05 -0.42 -16.76
N SER A 131 -25.87 0.61 -16.97
CA SER A 131 -25.45 1.98 -16.63
C SER A 131 -25.16 2.12 -15.13
N LEU A 132 -24.10 2.87 -14.81
CA LEU A 132 -23.73 3.29 -13.49
C LEU A 132 -23.77 4.82 -13.43
N ASP A 133 -24.56 5.36 -12.49
CA ASP A 133 -24.77 6.80 -12.35
C ASP A 133 -25.18 7.51 -13.66
N GLY A 134 -25.99 6.81 -14.48
CA GLY A 134 -26.50 7.31 -15.75
C GLY A 134 -25.62 7.07 -16.97
N SER A 135 -24.39 6.56 -16.80
CA SER A 135 -23.47 6.30 -17.92
C SER A 135 -23.19 4.81 -18.12
N HIS A 136 -22.92 4.44 -19.38
CA HIS A 136 -22.42 3.13 -19.80
C HIS A 136 -20.88 3.08 -19.90
N HIS A 137 -20.21 4.17 -19.59
CA HIS A 137 -18.74 4.23 -19.60
C HIS A 137 -18.25 4.96 -18.35
N ILE A 138 -17.17 4.48 -17.78
CA ILE A 138 -16.54 5.09 -16.64
C ILE A 138 -15.03 5.16 -16.83
N SER A 139 -14.41 6.22 -16.37
CA SER A 139 -12.97 6.22 -16.03
C SER A 139 -12.79 5.92 -14.55
N ILE A 140 -11.78 5.13 -14.23
CA ILE A 140 -11.38 4.82 -12.86
C ILE A 140 -9.92 5.24 -12.71
N THR A 141 -9.65 6.09 -11.73
CA THR A 141 -8.30 6.56 -11.40
C THR A 141 -7.90 6.05 -10.02
N LYS A 142 -6.72 5.46 -9.93
CA LYS A 142 -6.06 5.18 -8.65
C LYS A 142 -4.68 5.82 -8.59
N GLY A 143 -4.27 6.23 -7.41
CA GLY A 143 -2.96 6.85 -7.24
C GLY A 143 -2.73 7.41 -5.84
N ALA A 144 -1.72 8.26 -5.71
CA ALA A 144 -1.42 8.93 -4.47
C ALA A 144 -2.60 9.83 -4.03
N PRO A 145 -2.99 9.80 -2.74
CA PRO A 145 -4.22 10.45 -2.28
C PRO A 145 -4.32 11.93 -2.60
N LYS A 146 -3.23 12.68 -2.50
CA LYS A 146 -3.22 14.12 -2.83
C LYS A 146 -3.54 14.36 -4.29
N GLU A 147 -2.83 13.65 -5.17
CA GLU A 147 -2.91 13.80 -6.61
C GLU A 147 -4.26 13.35 -7.17
N VAL A 148 -4.86 12.31 -6.59
CA VAL A 148 -6.21 11.86 -6.99
C VAL A 148 -7.29 12.81 -6.45
N MET A 149 -7.17 13.28 -5.20
CA MET A 149 -8.13 14.20 -4.60
C MET A 149 -8.20 15.54 -5.35
N GLU A 150 -7.09 16.00 -5.95
CA GLU A 150 -7.08 17.24 -6.76
C GLU A 150 -7.96 17.14 -8.02
N LEU A 151 -8.20 15.93 -8.51
CA LEU A 151 -9.07 15.67 -9.66
C LEU A 151 -10.55 15.59 -9.27
N CYS A 152 -10.86 15.46 -7.97
CA CYS A 152 -12.21 15.21 -7.49
C CYS A 152 -12.95 16.51 -7.20
N SER A 153 -14.09 16.72 -7.85
CA SER A 153 -15.10 17.75 -7.52
C SER A 153 -16.15 17.22 -6.55
N ASP A 154 -16.36 15.90 -6.55
CA ASP A 154 -17.45 15.24 -5.87
C ASP A 154 -16.96 14.00 -5.10
N TYR A 155 -17.85 13.45 -4.26
CA TYR A 155 -17.66 12.18 -3.57
C TYR A 155 -18.96 11.38 -3.53
N TYR A 156 -18.84 10.05 -3.42
CA TYR A 156 -19.98 9.16 -3.25
C TYR A 156 -20.27 8.98 -1.76
N ASP A 157 -21.49 9.27 -1.32
CA ASP A 157 -21.86 9.34 0.12
C ASP A 157 -22.23 7.99 0.74
N GLY A 158 -22.21 6.91 -0.03
CA GLY A 158 -22.60 5.57 0.44
C GLY A 158 -24.11 5.34 0.55
N GLN A 159 -24.92 6.38 0.40
CA GLN A 159 -26.40 6.29 0.41
C GLN A 159 -27.00 6.36 -0.99
N GLY A 160 -26.17 6.28 -2.02
CA GLY A 160 -26.59 6.32 -3.42
C GLY A 160 -26.51 7.71 -4.04
N ALA A 161 -25.94 8.71 -3.38
CA ALA A 161 -25.84 10.06 -3.90
C ALA A 161 -24.39 10.51 -4.11
N ILE A 162 -24.17 11.21 -5.22
CA ILE A 162 -22.96 11.97 -5.49
C ILE A 162 -23.15 13.37 -4.91
N LYS A 163 -22.22 13.81 -4.07
CA LYS A 163 -22.24 15.12 -3.39
C LYS A 163 -20.98 15.90 -3.68
N SER A 164 -21.09 17.22 -3.79
CA SER A 164 -19.94 18.08 -4.02
C SER A 164 -18.99 18.07 -2.83
N MET A 165 -17.70 17.93 -3.13
CA MET A 165 -16.62 17.85 -2.17
C MET A 165 -16.24 19.23 -1.67
N THR A 166 -16.45 19.47 -0.39
CA THR A 166 -16.06 20.72 0.29
C THR A 166 -14.66 20.63 0.91
N ALA A 167 -14.21 21.74 1.51
CA ALA A 167 -12.96 21.75 2.27
C ALA A 167 -12.97 20.77 3.46
N THR A 168 -14.12 20.48 4.03
CA THR A 168 -14.28 19.55 5.15
C THR A 168 -13.96 18.12 4.74
N GLU A 169 -14.54 17.64 3.63
CA GLU A 169 -14.27 16.29 3.12
C GLU A 169 -12.82 16.16 2.67
N ARG A 170 -12.25 17.16 2.00
CA ARG A 170 -10.83 17.17 1.63
C ARG A 170 -9.92 17.06 2.85
N GLN A 171 -10.22 17.79 3.92
CA GLN A 171 -9.46 17.71 5.15
C GLN A 171 -9.59 16.34 5.83
N ALA A 172 -10.77 15.73 5.82
CA ALA A 172 -11.00 14.39 6.36
C ALA A 172 -10.19 13.33 5.60
N ILE A 173 -10.18 13.39 4.26
CA ILE A 173 -9.38 12.48 3.41
C ILE A 173 -7.89 12.61 3.72
N LEU A 174 -7.38 13.86 3.81
CA LEU A 174 -5.97 14.09 4.12
C LEU A 174 -5.61 13.61 5.53
N ALA A 175 -6.49 13.84 6.51
CA ALA A 175 -6.27 13.38 7.88
C ALA A 175 -6.21 11.85 7.98
N ALA A 176 -7.10 11.15 7.26
CA ALA A 176 -7.09 9.69 7.17
C ALA A 176 -5.81 9.17 6.50
N ASN A 177 -5.42 9.78 5.37
CA ASN A 177 -4.16 9.45 4.70
C ASN A 177 -2.94 9.63 5.62
N ASP A 178 -2.87 10.76 6.34
CA ASP A 178 -1.76 11.07 7.24
C ASP A 178 -1.72 10.12 8.44
N GLN A 179 -2.88 9.65 8.92
CA GLN A 179 -2.95 8.65 9.96
C GLN A 179 -2.38 7.32 9.46
N PHE A 180 -2.85 6.80 8.33
CA PHE A 180 -2.32 5.58 7.73
C PHE A 180 -0.83 5.66 7.42
N ALA A 181 -0.35 6.83 6.95
CA ALA A 181 1.09 7.04 6.71
C ALA A 181 1.91 7.00 8.00
N ARG A 182 1.40 7.55 9.13
CA ARG A 182 2.04 7.42 10.46
C ARG A 182 2.10 5.97 10.92
N ASP A 183 1.08 5.17 10.59
CA ASP A 183 1.05 3.74 10.89
C ASP A 183 1.95 2.91 9.94
N GLY A 184 2.65 3.59 9.02
CA GLY A 184 3.59 2.97 8.08
C GLY A 184 2.92 2.30 6.89
N LEU A 185 1.67 2.61 6.62
CA LEU A 185 0.93 2.06 5.49
C LEU A 185 1.17 2.88 4.21
N ARG A 186 1.21 2.21 3.07
CA ARG A 186 1.07 2.82 1.76
C ARG A 186 -0.42 3.02 1.49
N VAL A 187 -0.79 4.20 1.01
CA VAL A 187 -2.19 4.54 0.74
C VAL A 187 -2.38 4.84 -0.74
N LEU A 188 -3.42 4.27 -1.33
CA LEU A 188 -3.95 4.64 -2.64
C LEU A 188 -5.34 5.22 -2.47
N ALA A 189 -5.63 6.29 -3.19
CA ALA A 189 -6.98 6.79 -3.38
C ALA A 189 -7.57 6.20 -4.67
N VAL A 190 -8.88 6.00 -4.65
CA VAL A 190 -9.67 5.54 -5.80
C VAL A 190 -10.78 6.55 -6.06
N ALA A 191 -10.88 6.96 -7.31
CA ALA A 191 -11.92 7.85 -7.81
C ALA A 191 -12.42 7.33 -9.16
N TYR A 192 -13.62 7.73 -9.56
CA TYR A 192 -14.17 7.40 -10.87
C TYR A 192 -14.91 8.59 -11.44
N ARG A 193 -15.17 8.55 -12.74
CA ARG A 193 -16.02 9.52 -13.45
C ARG A 193 -16.96 8.77 -14.39
N PRO A 194 -18.27 9.00 -14.33
CA PRO A 194 -19.18 8.63 -15.40
C PRO A 194 -18.84 9.41 -16.67
N LEU A 195 -18.71 8.74 -17.82
CA LEU A 195 -18.31 9.36 -19.08
C LEU A 195 -19.48 9.40 -20.04
N GLU A 196 -19.66 10.54 -20.71
CA GLU A 196 -20.62 10.68 -21.79
C GLU A 196 -20.11 10.00 -23.08
N SER A 197 -21.01 9.65 -23.98
CA SER A 197 -20.64 9.01 -25.25
C SER A 197 -19.70 9.86 -26.10
N GLU A 198 -19.69 11.19 -25.87
CA GLU A 198 -18.78 12.11 -26.53
C GLU A 198 -17.35 12.06 -25.97
N ASP A 199 -17.19 11.72 -24.70
CA ASP A 199 -15.89 11.64 -24.00
C ASP A 199 -15.06 10.45 -24.47
N ILE A 200 -15.72 9.41 -24.99
CA ILE A 200 -15.10 8.16 -25.44
C ILE A 200 -14.78 8.12 -26.95
N ARG A 201 -14.99 9.22 -27.68
CA ARG A 201 -14.62 9.29 -29.10
C ARG A 201 -13.10 9.34 -29.23
N GLU A 202 -12.55 8.56 -30.16
CA GLU A 202 -11.09 8.44 -30.39
C GLU A 202 -10.40 9.79 -30.61
N ASP A 203 -11.08 10.77 -31.18
CA ASP A 203 -10.57 12.12 -31.43
C ASP A 203 -10.57 13.04 -30.19
N LYS A 204 -11.23 12.63 -29.08
CA LYS A 204 -11.35 13.40 -27.84
C LYS A 204 -10.72 12.72 -26.62
N TRP A 205 -9.93 11.68 -26.82
CA TRP A 205 -9.29 10.96 -25.73
C TRP A 205 -8.13 11.76 -25.12
N ASP A 206 -8.46 12.87 -24.48
CA ASP A 206 -7.53 13.68 -23.70
C ASP A 206 -7.53 13.19 -22.24
N MET A 207 -6.32 13.15 -21.63
CA MET A 207 -6.16 12.86 -20.21
C MET A 207 -7.02 13.76 -19.33
N ARG A 208 -7.20 15.03 -19.71
CA ARG A 208 -8.03 15.96 -18.95
C ARG A 208 -9.47 15.51 -18.89
N THR A 209 -10.05 15.17 -20.04
CA THR A 209 -11.45 14.70 -20.12
C THR A 209 -11.70 13.45 -19.28
N LEU A 210 -10.69 12.60 -19.13
CA LEU A 210 -10.81 11.33 -18.39
C LEU A 210 -10.53 11.47 -16.89
N GLU A 211 -9.82 12.54 -16.47
CA GLU A 211 -9.30 12.74 -15.12
C GLU A 211 -9.75 14.04 -14.45
N GLU A 212 -10.77 14.73 -14.96
CA GLU A 212 -11.35 15.91 -14.31
C GLU A 212 -12.74 15.61 -13.74
N ASP A 213 -13.20 16.40 -12.79
CA ASP A 213 -14.52 16.30 -12.15
C ASP A 213 -14.84 14.87 -11.68
N MET A 214 -13.87 14.23 -11.04
CA MET A 214 -14.01 12.86 -10.56
C MET A 214 -14.80 12.79 -9.25
N VAL A 215 -15.41 11.64 -9.04
CA VAL A 215 -16.11 11.26 -7.81
C VAL A 215 -15.17 10.44 -6.94
N PHE A 216 -14.79 10.95 -5.79
CA PHE A 216 -13.97 10.22 -4.81
C PHE A 216 -14.76 9.06 -4.22
N VAL A 217 -14.14 7.88 -4.14
CA VAL A 217 -14.74 6.66 -3.58
C VAL A 217 -14.15 6.32 -2.21
N GLY A 218 -12.82 6.28 -2.10
CA GLY A 218 -12.18 5.92 -0.84
C GLY A 218 -10.68 5.76 -0.93
N LEU A 219 -10.10 5.35 0.20
CA LEU A 219 -8.70 5.03 0.37
C LEU A 219 -8.52 3.52 0.60
N VAL A 220 -7.43 2.99 0.04
CA VAL A 220 -6.97 1.62 0.26
C VAL A 220 -5.58 1.69 0.88
N ALA A 221 -5.45 1.22 2.12
CA ALA A 221 -4.21 1.26 2.86
C ALA A 221 -3.61 -0.14 3.00
N MET A 222 -2.31 -0.28 2.71
CA MET A 222 -1.63 -1.55 2.56
C MET A 222 -0.22 -1.51 3.12
N SER A 223 0.30 -2.67 3.51
CA SER A 223 1.69 -2.84 3.94
C SER A 223 2.22 -4.20 3.53
N ASP A 224 3.53 -4.35 3.58
CA ASP A 224 4.21 -5.65 3.54
C ASP A 224 4.28 -6.17 4.98
N PRO A 225 3.50 -7.22 5.34
CA PRO A 225 3.37 -7.65 6.73
C PRO A 225 4.63 -8.37 7.23
N PRO A 226 4.92 -8.33 8.53
CA PRO A 226 5.95 -9.16 9.12
C PRO A 226 5.71 -10.65 8.87
N ARG A 227 6.80 -11.42 8.73
CA ARG A 227 6.70 -12.89 8.69
C ARG A 227 6.17 -13.42 10.01
N GLN A 228 5.42 -14.52 9.93
CA GLN A 228 4.99 -15.23 11.11
C GLN A 228 6.21 -15.71 11.92
N GLY A 229 6.19 -15.53 13.24
CA GLY A 229 7.28 -15.94 14.14
C GLY A 229 8.45 -14.97 14.25
N VAL A 230 8.49 -13.88 13.45
CA VAL A 230 9.58 -12.89 13.53
C VAL A 230 9.62 -12.20 14.89
N ARG A 231 8.48 -11.84 15.44
CA ARG A 231 8.40 -11.20 16.76
C ARG A 231 8.99 -12.10 17.85
N GLU A 232 8.61 -13.36 17.86
CA GLU A 232 9.11 -14.37 18.80
C GLU A 232 10.62 -14.59 18.64
N ALA A 233 11.12 -14.60 17.40
CA ALA A 233 12.55 -14.70 17.13
C ALA A 233 13.32 -13.48 17.65
N ILE A 234 12.79 -12.28 17.49
CA ILE A 234 13.38 -11.03 18.02
C ILE A 234 13.39 -11.06 19.55
N GLU A 235 12.30 -11.50 20.19
CA GLU A 235 12.26 -11.66 21.64
C GLU A 235 13.31 -12.68 22.16
N GLN A 236 13.56 -13.75 21.39
CA GLN A 236 14.63 -14.72 21.73
C GLN A 236 16.01 -14.09 21.58
N CYS A 237 16.26 -13.29 20.55
CA CYS A 237 17.50 -12.56 20.38
C CYS A 237 17.73 -11.59 21.56
N HIS A 238 16.73 -10.83 21.96
CA HIS A 238 16.82 -9.90 23.09
C HIS A 238 17.13 -10.65 24.41
N ARG A 239 16.48 -11.83 24.65
CA ARG A 239 16.79 -12.66 25.81
C ARG A 239 18.23 -13.21 25.81
N ALA A 240 18.79 -13.43 24.62
CA ALA A 240 20.18 -13.82 24.44
C ALA A 240 21.17 -12.61 24.43
N SER A 241 20.70 -11.40 24.77
CA SER A 241 21.46 -10.16 24.72
C SER A 241 22.00 -9.82 23.31
N ILE A 242 21.31 -10.30 22.28
CA ILE A 242 21.61 -9.95 20.88
C ILE A 242 20.77 -8.74 20.50
N ARG A 243 21.44 -7.65 20.19
CA ARG A 243 20.79 -6.44 19.69
C ARG A 243 20.50 -6.55 18.19
N ILE A 244 19.31 -6.16 17.78
CA ILE A 244 18.91 -6.16 16.38
C ILE A 244 18.81 -4.71 15.88
N ILE A 245 19.42 -4.44 14.74
CA ILE A 245 19.35 -3.15 14.04
C ILE A 245 18.73 -3.40 12.66
N MET A 246 17.64 -2.70 12.36
CA MET A 246 17.03 -2.73 11.03
C MET A 246 17.74 -1.77 10.10
N VAL A 247 18.13 -2.25 8.92
CA VAL A 247 18.81 -1.46 7.88
C VAL A 247 18.08 -1.73 6.56
N THR A 248 17.34 -0.76 6.03
CA THR A 248 16.44 -0.95 4.89
C THR A 248 16.50 0.17 3.86
N GLY A 249 16.19 -0.15 2.60
CA GLY A 249 15.94 0.84 1.55
C GLY A 249 14.60 1.58 1.67
N ASP A 250 13.71 1.14 2.57
CA ASP A 250 12.36 1.67 2.72
C ASP A 250 12.30 3.04 3.40
N TYR A 251 11.12 3.66 3.32
CA TYR A 251 10.84 4.94 3.98
C TYR A 251 10.88 4.83 5.51
N GLY A 252 11.43 5.87 6.17
CA GLY A 252 11.72 5.85 7.60
C GLY A 252 10.52 5.57 8.50
N LEU A 253 9.36 6.17 8.24
CA LEU A 253 8.16 5.93 9.04
C LEU A 253 7.65 4.49 8.90
N THR A 254 7.68 3.93 7.70
CA THR A 254 7.33 2.52 7.45
C THR A 254 8.28 1.57 8.17
N ALA A 255 9.60 1.83 8.07
CA ALA A 255 10.61 1.04 8.75
C ALA A 255 10.44 1.08 10.28
N LEU A 256 10.22 2.26 10.86
CA LEU A 256 9.99 2.43 12.29
C LEU A 256 8.72 1.73 12.76
N SER A 257 7.61 1.86 12.01
CA SER A 257 6.34 1.20 12.34
C SER A 257 6.51 -0.33 12.39
N ILE A 258 7.16 -0.92 11.39
CA ILE A 258 7.46 -2.35 11.37
C ILE A 258 8.40 -2.72 12.52
N ALA A 259 9.49 -1.96 12.77
CA ALA A 259 10.42 -2.22 13.84
C ALA A 259 9.75 -2.22 15.22
N LYS A 260 8.80 -1.31 15.46
CA LYS A 260 7.96 -1.30 16.67
C LYS A 260 7.02 -2.51 16.73
N LYS A 261 6.32 -2.85 15.64
CA LYS A 261 5.39 -3.99 15.59
C LYS A 261 6.05 -5.33 15.92
N ILE A 262 7.29 -5.54 15.43
CA ILE A 262 8.04 -6.78 15.65
C ILE A 262 8.95 -6.75 16.89
N GLY A 263 9.02 -5.62 17.59
CA GLY A 263 9.73 -5.49 18.86
C GLY A 263 11.24 -5.23 18.75
N ILE A 264 11.76 -4.87 17.57
CA ILE A 264 13.15 -4.36 17.42
C ILE A 264 13.33 -3.07 18.19
N VAL A 265 12.33 -2.20 18.12
CA VAL A 265 12.25 -0.94 18.85
C VAL A 265 11.19 -1.07 19.94
N GLN A 266 11.57 -0.76 21.18
CA GLN A 266 10.69 -0.83 22.34
C GLN A 266 10.35 0.56 22.90
N GLY A 267 11.23 1.54 22.71
CA GLY A 267 11.06 2.92 23.17
C GLY A 267 10.36 3.82 22.17
N ASP A 268 9.92 4.98 22.65
CA ASP A 268 9.37 6.02 21.78
C ASP A 268 10.47 6.91 21.18
N ASP A 269 11.67 6.90 21.74
CA ASP A 269 12.81 7.74 21.38
C ASP A 269 13.74 7.08 20.34
N ALA A 270 13.30 6.02 19.65
CA ALA A 270 14.12 5.36 18.65
C ALA A 270 14.48 6.31 17.51
N ARG A 271 15.78 6.41 17.23
CA ARG A 271 16.28 7.26 16.17
C ARG A 271 16.11 6.60 14.80
N VAL A 272 15.54 7.34 13.86
CA VAL A 272 15.52 6.95 12.44
C VAL A 272 16.55 7.78 11.72
N VAL A 273 17.54 7.11 11.11
CA VAL A 273 18.60 7.74 10.32
C VAL A 273 18.38 7.43 8.87
N SER A 274 18.22 8.47 8.04
CA SER A 274 18.11 8.31 6.60
C SER A 274 19.47 8.10 5.94
N GLY A 275 19.47 7.51 4.72
CA GLY A 275 20.71 7.37 3.94
C GLY A 275 21.42 8.70 3.67
N LEU A 276 20.69 9.81 3.51
CA LEU A 276 21.28 11.14 3.38
C LEU A 276 21.95 11.57 4.68
N GLU A 277 21.26 11.46 5.81
CA GLU A 277 21.82 11.78 7.12
C GLU A 277 23.04 10.89 7.43
N LEU A 278 22.98 9.59 7.11
CA LEU A 278 24.11 8.68 7.28
C LEU A 278 25.30 9.08 6.41
N ALA A 279 25.10 9.63 5.22
CA ALA A 279 26.19 10.11 4.36
C ALA A 279 26.88 11.36 4.95
N ASP A 280 26.13 12.21 5.64
CA ASP A 280 26.64 13.43 6.26
C ASP A 280 27.31 13.21 7.64
N MET A 281 27.06 12.06 8.29
CA MET A 281 27.69 11.69 9.56
C MET A 281 29.17 11.35 9.38
N ASP A 282 30.01 11.82 10.30
CA ASP A 282 31.33 11.25 10.50
C ASP A 282 31.28 9.91 11.25
N ASP A 283 32.43 9.24 11.39
CA ASP A 283 32.46 7.89 11.98
C ASP A 283 32.21 7.94 13.51
N ASP A 284 32.60 9.02 14.20
CA ASP A 284 32.36 9.18 15.64
C ASP A 284 30.87 9.45 15.92
N GLN A 285 30.21 10.24 15.06
CA GLN A 285 28.78 10.50 15.13
C GLN A 285 27.97 9.22 14.86
N LEU A 286 28.41 8.41 13.90
CA LEU A 286 27.77 7.13 13.60
C LEU A 286 27.90 6.16 14.79
N LYS A 287 29.10 6.02 15.34
CA LYS A 287 29.35 5.18 16.52
C LYS A 287 28.54 5.60 17.73
N GLU A 288 28.38 6.92 17.96
CA GLU A 288 27.52 7.42 19.03
C GLU A 288 26.06 7.10 18.80
N ALA A 289 25.55 7.31 17.57
CA ALA A 289 24.18 6.97 17.17
C ALA A 289 23.88 5.47 17.34
N LEU A 290 24.86 4.60 17.06
CA LEU A 290 24.75 3.16 17.21
C LEU A 290 24.62 2.66 18.67
N LYS A 291 24.84 3.50 19.69
CA LYS A 291 24.66 3.09 21.09
C LYS A 291 23.20 2.98 21.52
N GLY A 292 22.28 3.69 20.84
CA GLY A 292 20.85 3.70 21.14
C GLY A 292 20.02 2.76 20.26
N GLU A 293 18.71 2.77 20.46
CA GLU A 293 17.75 2.15 19.52
C GLU A 293 17.71 2.95 18.22
N ILE A 294 18.01 2.28 17.10
CA ILE A 294 18.18 2.94 15.82
C ILE A 294 17.66 2.08 14.66
N VAL A 295 17.06 2.75 13.70
CA VAL A 295 16.61 2.19 12.41
C VAL A 295 17.26 3.00 11.29
N PHE A 296 17.91 2.34 10.35
CA PHE A 296 18.44 2.97 9.15
C PHE A 296 17.47 2.76 7.99
N ALA A 297 17.05 3.87 7.36
CA ALA A 297 16.04 3.90 6.32
C ALA A 297 16.55 4.59 5.04
N ARG A 298 16.06 4.18 3.86
CA ARG A 298 16.54 4.67 2.55
C ARG A 298 18.05 4.57 2.39
N VAL A 299 18.61 3.47 2.85
CA VAL A 299 20.05 3.21 2.85
C VAL A 299 20.43 2.45 1.58
N ALA A 300 21.44 2.94 0.88
CA ALA A 300 22.04 2.22 -0.25
C ALA A 300 22.90 1.03 0.22
N PRO A 301 23.16 0.02 -0.60
CA PRO A 301 23.96 -1.15 -0.21
C PRO A 301 25.34 -0.79 0.35
N GLU A 302 26.03 0.19 -0.24
CA GLU A 302 27.36 0.64 0.23
C GLU A 302 27.30 1.24 1.64
N GLN A 303 26.19 1.87 2.00
CA GLN A 303 25.99 2.45 3.32
C GLN A 303 25.68 1.38 4.37
N LYS A 304 25.04 0.26 3.99
CA LYS A 304 24.87 -0.90 4.88
C LYS A 304 26.21 -1.43 5.37
N TYR A 305 27.20 -1.53 4.47
CA TYR A 305 28.55 -1.93 4.81
C TYR A 305 29.20 -0.98 5.82
N ARG A 306 28.99 0.34 5.68
CA ARG A 306 29.52 1.34 6.64
C ARG A 306 28.96 1.14 8.04
N VAL A 307 27.67 0.83 8.18
CA VAL A 307 27.05 0.52 9.49
C VAL A 307 27.69 -0.71 10.13
N VAL A 308 27.89 -1.77 9.35
CA VAL A 308 28.54 -3.01 9.83
C VAL A 308 29.95 -2.75 10.31
N ASN A 309 30.76 -2.02 9.53
CA ASN A 309 32.14 -1.68 9.90
C ASN A 309 32.19 -0.86 11.21
N ALA A 310 31.33 0.13 11.35
CA ALA A 310 31.29 0.94 12.58
C ALA A 310 30.96 0.09 13.83
N LEU A 311 30.07 -0.89 13.70
CA LEU A 311 29.77 -1.85 14.78
C LEU A 311 30.98 -2.74 15.11
N GLN A 312 31.70 -3.24 14.10
CA GLN A 312 32.91 -4.04 14.29
C GLN A 312 34.04 -3.22 14.97
N GLU A 313 34.20 -1.95 14.60
CA GLU A 313 35.15 -1.05 15.25
C GLU A 313 34.79 -0.73 16.71
N LEU A 314 33.50 -0.84 17.06
CA LEU A 314 33.06 -0.79 18.47
C LEU A 314 33.33 -2.10 19.24
N GLY A 315 33.88 -3.13 18.55
CA GLY A 315 34.19 -4.43 19.17
C GLY A 315 33.00 -5.42 19.13
N GLU A 316 31.92 -5.11 18.42
CA GLU A 316 30.74 -5.96 18.33
C GLU A 316 30.97 -7.13 17.34
N VAL A 317 30.39 -8.28 17.63
CA VAL A 317 30.28 -9.39 16.66
C VAL A 317 28.99 -9.21 15.86
N VAL A 318 29.12 -8.94 14.58
CA VAL A 318 27.99 -8.58 13.71
C VAL A 318 27.62 -9.74 12.81
N ALA A 319 26.34 -10.11 12.84
CA ALA A 319 25.69 -10.94 11.83
C ALA A 319 24.80 -10.04 10.94
N VAL A 320 24.75 -10.32 9.66
CA VAL A 320 23.88 -9.66 8.68
C VAL A 320 22.95 -10.69 8.11
N THR A 321 21.65 -10.34 8.05
CA THR A 321 20.63 -11.17 7.41
C THR A 321 19.86 -10.36 6.39
N GLY A 322 19.65 -10.93 5.21
CA GLY A 322 18.92 -10.34 4.10
C GLY A 322 18.47 -11.39 3.10
N ASP A 323 17.81 -10.97 2.03
CA ASP A 323 17.33 -11.84 0.96
C ASP A 323 18.34 -11.99 -0.22
N GLY A 324 19.47 -11.32 -0.13
CA GLY A 324 20.56 -11.40 -1.10
C GLY A 324 20.42 -10.48 -2.31
N VAL A 325 19.34 -9.74 -2.43
CA VAL A 325 19.09 -8.85 -3.59
C VAL A 325 19.61 -7.43 -3.32
N ASN A 326 19.43 -6.94 -2.08
CA ASN A 326 19.76 -5.56 -1.68
C ASN A 326 20.73 -5.49 -0.48
N ASP A 327 21.47 -6.57 -0.18
CA ASP A 327 22.33 -6.67 0.99
C ASP A 327 23.77 -6.21 0.72
#